data_9a97270dca578342b7585b12f71b0dd2
#
_entry.id   9a97270dca578342b7585b12f71b0dd2
#
_cell.length_a   1.000
_cell.length_b   1.000
_cell.length_c   1.000
_cell.angle_alpha   90.00
_cell.angle_beta   90.00
_cell.angle_gamma   90.00
#
_symmetry.space_group_name_H-M   'P 1'
#
loop_
_entity.id
_entity.type
_entity.pdbx_description
1 polymer ?
#
loop_
_entity_poly.entity_id
_entity_poly.type
_entity_poly.pdbx_seq_one_letter_code
_entity_poly.pdbx_strand_id
1 'polypeptide(L)'
;MIVREVFDNGLRLITEAMPHVRSISLGVWIARGSRHEDPGQSGISHFIEHMLFKGSASRSAQEIAQAIDSIGGQVDAFTAKEYAGYYVKVLDTHLPAAFDI
;
A
#
# COMPACT_ATOMS: atom_id res chain seq x y z
N MET A 1 0.98 -0.32 21.91
CA MET A 1 2.46 -0.27 21.90
C MET A 1 2.97 -0.23 20.46
N ILE A 2 3.86 0.68 20.17
CA ILE A 2 4.46 0.79 18.82
C ILE A 2 5.77 0.02 18.81
N VAL A 3 5.92 -0.89 17.86
CA VAL A 3 7.13 -1.68 17.66
C VAL A 3 7.76 -1.29 16.33
N ARG A 4 9.07 -1.10 16.31
CA ARG A 4 9.82 -0.77 15.12
C ARG A 4 10.90 -1.81 14.87
N GLU A 5 10.95 -2.31 13.65
CA GLU A 5 11.97 -3.25 13.19
C GLU A 5 12.61 -2.72 11.91
N VAL A 6 13.90 -3.00 11.75
CA VAL A 6 14.64 -2.65 10.53
C VAL A 6 15.25 -3.94 9.98
N PHE A 7 14.92 -4.26 8.74
CA PHE A 7 15.47 -5.43 8.07
C PHE A 7 16.83 -5.11 7.43
N ASP A 8 17.56 -6.15 7.10
CA ASP A 8 18.91 -6.02 6.53
C ASP A 8 18.93 -5.25 5.20
N ASN A 9 17.85 -5.30 4.45
CA ASN A 9 17.71 -4.59 3.17
C ASN A 9 17.33 -3.12 3.34
N GLY A 10 17.21 -2.63 4.58
CA GLY A 10 16.83 -1.25 4.88
C GLY A 10 15.33 -1.02 5.03
N LEU A 11 14.49 -2.02 4.76
CA LEU A 11 13.05 -1.93 4.96
C LEU A 11 12.76 -1.74 6.45
N ARG A 12 11.89 -0.77 6.76
CA ARG A 12 11.45 -0.50 8.14
C ARG A 12 10.01 -0.97 8.30
N LEU A 13 9.78 -1.76 9.33
CA LEU A 13 8.44 -2.21 9.71
C LEU A 13 8.05 -1.54 11.01
N ILE A 14 6.91 -0.85 11.00
CA ILE A 14 6.35 -0.23 12.19
C ILE A 14 4.97 -0.84 12.42
N THR A 15 4.77 -1.39 13.61
CA THR A 15 3.49 -2.01 13.97
C THR A 15 2.97 -1.43 15.27
N GLU A 16 1.65 -1.33 15.35
CA GLU A 16 0.97 -0.94 16.58
C GLU A 16 -0.19 -1.90 16.81
N ALA A 17 -0.16 -2.61 17.92
CA ALA A 17 -1.25 -3.50 18.29
C ALA A 17 -2.37 -2.69 18.96
N MET A 18 -3.60 -2.86 18.44
CA MET A 18 -4.79 -2.19 18.96
C MET A 18 -5.83 -3.26 19.30
N PRO A 19 -5.73 -3.90 20.49
CA PRO A 19 -6.51 -5.10 20.80
C PRO A 19 -8.04 -4.88 20.86
N HIS A 20 -8.48 -3.64 20.97
CA HIS A 20 -9.90 -3.30 20.99
C HIS A 20 -10.50 -3.05 19.62
N VAL A 21 -9.68 -3.12 18.58
CA VAL A 21 -10.10 -2.82 17.19
C VAL A 21 -10.01 -4.08 16.35
N ARG A 22 -11.07 -4.38 15.60
CA ARG A 22 -11.15 -5.55 14.72
C ARG A 22 -10.70 -5.26 13.30
N SER A 23 -10.41 -4.02 12.98
CA SER A 23 -9.89 -3.64 11.67
C SER A 23 -8.37 -3.52 11.71
N ILE A 24 -7.74 -3.78 10.56
CA ILE A 24 -6.32 -3.62 10.36
C ILE A 24 -6.09 -2.65 9.21
N SER A 25 -5.17 -1.71 9.42
CA SER A 25 -4.65 -0.85 8.37
C SER A 25 -3.23 -1.29 8.04
N LEU A 26 -3.00 -1.64 6.78
CA LEU A 26 -1.69 -2.04 6.27
C LEU A 26 -1.26 -1.02 5.21
N GLY A 27 -0.09 -0.46 5.37
CA GLY A 27 0.39 0.55 4.44
C GLY A 27 1.85 0.34 4.06
N VAL A 28 2.17 0.72 2.83
CA VAL A 28 3.55 0.76 2.31
C VAL A 28 3.85 2.21 1.96
N TRP A 29 4.89 2.75 2.57
CA TRP A 29 5.36 4.11 2.35
C TRP A 29 6.67 4.09 1.60
N ILE A 30 6.75 4.87 0.53
CA ILE A 30 7.94 5.00 -0.28
C ILE A 30 8.48 6.43 -0.09
N ALA A 31 9.75 6.55 0.30
CA ALA A 31 10.38 7.84 0.59
C ALA A 31 10.80 8.57 -0.70
N ARG A 32 9.93 8.56 -1.70
CA ARG A 32 10.10 9.26 -2.96
C ARG A 32 8.76 9.80 -3.43
N GLY A 33 8.76 11.03 -3.88
CA GLY A 33 7.58 11.67 -4.41
C GLY A 33 7.91 12.51 -5.64
N SER A 34 7.00 13.38 -6.05
CA SER A 34 7.13 14.14 -7.30
C SER A 34 8.36 15.04 -7.34
N ARG A 35 8.84 15.52 -6.19
CA ARG A 35 10.04 16.37 -6.16
C ARG A 35 11.33 15.62 -6.53
N HIS A 36 11.33 14.29 -6.45
CA HIS A 36 12.49 13.45 -6.77
C HIS A 36 12.54 13.06 -8.25
N GLU A 37 11.56 13.50 -9.02
CA GLU A 37 11.48 13.17 -10.44
C GLU A 37 12.38 14.09 -11.26
N ASP A 38 13.13 13.51 -12.20
CA ASP A 38 13.86 14.28 -13.19
C ASP A 38 12.87 14.93 -14.18
N PRO A 39 13.25 16.04 -14.87
CA PRO A 39 12.34 16.67 -15.82
C PRO A 39 11.77 15.74 -16.88
N GLY A 40 12.55 14.72 -17.32
CA GLY A 40 12.10 13.72 -18.28
C GLY A 40 11.15 12.69 -17.70
N GLN A 41 10.97 12.67 -16.37
CA GLN A 41 10.16 11.72 -15.65
C GLN A 41 9.01 12.37 -14.88
N SER A 42 8.66 13.62 -15.23
CA SER A 42 7.58 14.35 -14.58
C SER A 42 6.28 13.54 -14.62
N GLY A 43 5.66 13.36 -13.47
CA GLY A 43 4.42 12.62 -13.32
C GLY A 43 4.59 11.11 -13.16
N ILE A 44 5.82 10.59 -13.10
CA ILE A 44 6.04 9.14 -13.03
C ILE A 44 5.50 8.54 -11.74
N SER A 45 5.64 9.23 -10.61
CA SER A 45 5.11 8.75 -9.32
C SER A 45 3.59 8.63 -9.37
N HIS A 46 2.92 9.61 -9.93
CA HIS A 46 1.46 9.59 -10.10
C HIS A 46 1.04 8.52 -11.10
N PHE A 47 1.81 8.34 -12.17
CA PHE A 47 1.56 7.29 -13.16
C PHE A 47 1.69 5.90 -12.54
N ILE A 48 2.73 5.67 -11.75
CA ILE A 48 2.92 4.40 -11.04
C ILE A 48 1.75 4.13 -10.09
N GLU A 49 1.29 5.14 -9.37
CA GLU A 49 0.11 5.03 -8.51
C GLU A 49 -1.09 4.48 -9.26
N HIS A 50 -1.39 5.04 -10.44
CA HIS A 50 -2.49 4.56 -11.27
C HIS A 50 -2.24 3.15 -11.78
N MET A 51 -1.02 2.85 -12.20
CA MET A 51 -0.69 1.55 -12.81
C MET A 51 -0.76 0.39 -11.83
N LEU A 52 -0.55 0.62 -10.55
CA LEU A 52 -0.63 -0.42 -9.52
C LEU A 52 -2.03 -1.03 -9.43
N PHE A 53 -3.06 -0.28 -9.81
CA PHE A 53 -4.45 -0.75 -9.81
C PHE A 53 -4.91 -1.31 -11.15
N LYS A 54 -4.02 -1.34 -12.15
CA LYS A 54 -4.35 -1.80 -13.51
C LYS A 54 -4.04 -3.27 -13.76
N GLY A 55 -3.38 -3.91 -12.81
CA GLY A 55 -3.09 -5.34 -12.91
C GLY A 55 -1.62 -5.65 -12.73
N SER A 56 -1.36 -6.92 -12.50
CA SER A 56 -0.03 -7.50 -12.36
C SER A 56 0.04 -8.80 -13.15
N ALA A 57 1.16 -9.52 -13.04
CA ALA A 57 1.30 -10.83 -13.68
C ALA A 57 0.29 -11.86 -13.15
N SER A 58 -0.12 -11.74 -11.89
CA SER A 58 -1.00 -12.71 -11.22
C SER A 58 -2.46 -12.27 -11.16
N ARG A 59 -2.74 -10.97 -11.35
CA ARG A 59 -4.11 -10.44 -11.25
C ARG A 59 -4.33 -9.34 -12.27
N SER A 60 -5.48 -9.36 -12.94
CA SER A 60 -5.95 -8.25 -13.79
C SER A 60 -6.48 -7.11 -12.90
N ALA A 61 -6.73 -5.95 -13.50
CA ALA A 61 -7.35 -4.83 -12.79
C ALA A 61 -8.70 -5.22 -12.17
N GLN A 62 -9.51 -5.95 -12.92
CA GLN A 62 -10.81 -6.44 -12.45
C GLN A 62 -10.66 -7.42 -11.29
N GLU A 63 -9.69 -8.33 -11.36
CA GLU A 63 -9.42 -9.29 -10.30
C GLU A 63 -8.95 -8.62 -9.01
N ILE A 64 -8.14 -7.57 -9.11
CA ILE A 64 -7.73 -6.77 -7.95
C ILE A 64 -8.95 -6.14 -7.28
N ALA A 65 -9.79 -5.48 -8.07
CA ALA A 65 -11.00 -4.84 -7.54
C ALA A 65 -11.94 -5.86 -6.91
N GLN A 66 -12.16 -7.00 -7.54
CA GLN A 66 -13.02 -8.06 -7.01
C GLN A 66 -12.44 -8.69 -5.74
N ALA A 67 -11.13 -8.88 -5.66
CA ALA A 67 -10.48 -9.43 -4.48
C ALA A 67 -10.67 -8.52 -3.28
N ILE A 68 -10.53 -7.20 -3.47
CA ILE A 68 -10.72 -6.22 -2.40
C ILE A 68 -12.19 -6.18 -1.97
N ASP A 69 -13.11 -6.16 -2.92
CA ASP A 69 -14.55 -6.16 -2.62
C ASP A 69 -14.98 -7.42 -1.87
N SER A 70 -14.42 -8.57 -2.22
CA SER A 70 -14.81 -9.84 -1.60
C SER A 70 -14.46 -9.92 -0.11
N ILE A 71 -13.46 -9.17 0.33
CA ILE A 71 -13.07 -9.12 1.75
C ILE A 71 -13.57 -7.84 2.44
N GLY A 72 -14.38 -7.05 1.75
CA GLY A 72 -14.91 -5.80 2.29
C GLY A 72 -13.84 -4.75 2.57
N GLY A 73 -12.72 -4.82 1.85
CA GLY A 73 -11.58 -3.95 2.07
C GLY A 73 -11.75 -2.57 1.45
N GLN A 74 -10.95 -1.64 1.94
CA GLN A 74 -10.80 -0.31 1.38
C GLN A 74 -9.34 -0.11 1.02
N VAL A 75 -9.08 0.27 -0.22
CA VAL A 75 -7.73 0.52 -0.72
C VAL A 75 -7.64 1.97 -1.17
N ASP A 76 -6.54 2.61 -0.84
CA ASP A 76 -6.27 3.96 -1.27
C ASP A 76 -4.77 4.15 -1.50
N ALA A 77 -4.43 5.21 -2.22
CA ALA A 77 -3.05 5.55 -2.51
C ALA A 77 -2.94 7.07 -2.68
N PHE A 78 -1.76 7.58 -2.45
CA PHE A 78 -1.48 9.00 -2.70
C PHE A 78 -0.05 9.18 -3.12
N THR A 79 0.19 10.24 -3.90
CA THR A 79 1.53 10.69 -4.29
C THR A 79 1.70 12.13 -3.82
N ALA A 80 2.67 12.34 -2.95
CA ALA A 80 3.05 13.67 -2.47
C ALA A 80 4.39 14.08 -3.08
N LYS A 81 4.88 15.27 -2.71
CA LYS A 81 6.16 15.77 -3.23
C LYS A 81 7.35 14.96 -2.73
N GLU A 82 7.29 14.45 -1.51
CA GLU A 82 8.42 13.80 -0.85
C GLU A 82 8.21 12.31 -0.58
N TYR A 83 6.98 11.82 -0.67
CA TYR A 83 6.68 10.42 -0.40
C TYR A 83 5.42 9.98 -1.13
N ALA A 84 5.28 8.67 -1.30
CA ALA A 84 4.08 8.04 -1.81
C ALA A 84 3.62 6.97 -0.83
N GLY A 85 2.33 6.74 -0.75
CA GLY A 85 1.77 5.75 0.15
C GLY A 85 0.67 4.95 -0.51
N TYR A 86 0.64 3.66 -0.17
CA TYR A 86 -0.37 2.71 -0.62
C TYR A 86 -0.86 1.97 0.60
N TYR A 87 -2.16 1.99 0.87
CA TYR A 87 -2.68 1.36 2.06
C TYR A 87 -4.01 0.67 1.81
N VAL A 88 -4.27 -0.33 2.65
CA VAL A 88 -5.51 -1.09 2.65
C VAL A 88 -6.03 -1.20 4.08
N LYS A 89 -7.35 -1.15 4.23
CA LYS A 89 -8.02 -1.35 5.52
C LYS A 89 -8.99 -2.51 5.39
N VAL A 90 -8.83 -3.52 6.24
CA VAL A 90 -9.65 -4.74 6.22
C VAL A 90 -9.96 -5.17 7.65
N LEU A 91 -10.86 -6.14 7.80
CA LEU A 91 -11.02 -6.85 9.07
C LEU A 91 -9.80 -7.71 9.35
N ASP A 92 -9.50 -7.95 10.62
CA ASP A 92 -8.32 -8.68 11.06
C ASP A 92 -8.25 -10.11 10.48
N THR A 93 -9.40 -10.75 10.27
CA THR A 93 -9.47 -12.10 9.70
C THR A 93 -9.03 -12.15 8.24
N HIS A 94 -9.00 -11.03 7.55
CA HIS A 94 -8.65 -10.93 6.13
C HIS A 94 -7.24 -10.42 5.88
N LEU A 95 -6.42 -10.29 6.93
CA LEU A 95 -5.06 -9.78 6.78
C LEU A 95 -4.22 -10.59 5.78
N PRO A 96 -4.22 -11.94 5.82
CA PRO A 96 -3.43 -12.70 4.83
C PRO A 96 -3.84 -12.40 3.39
N ALA A 97 -5.14 -12.29 3.11
CA ALA A 97 -5.64 -11.98 1.76
C ALA A 97 -5.23 -10.57 1.34
N ALA A 98 -5.35 -9.59 2.24
CA ALA A 98 -4.96 -8.21 1.96
C ALA A 98 -3.46 -8.10 1.69
N PHE A 99 -2.66 -8.84 2.43
CA PHE A 99 -1.20 -8.85 2.26
C PHE A 99 -0.79 -9.40 0.91
N ASP A 100 -1.53 -10.38 0.38
CA ASP A 100 -1.26 -11.00 -0.92
C ASP A 100 -1.66 -10.09 -2.09
N ILE A 101 -2.68 -9.28 -1.91
CA ILE A 101 -3.13 -8.36 -2.95
C ILE A 101 -2.13 -7.21 -3.12
#